data_3315b128f852c19775942c95f89cd75f
#
_entry.id   3315b128f852c19775942c95f89cd75f
#
_cell.length_a   1.000
_cell.length_b   1.000
_cell.length_c   1.000
_cell.angle_alpha   90.00
_cell.angle_beta   90.00
_cell.angle_gamma   90.00
#
_symmetry.space_group_name_H-M   'P 1'
#
loop_
_entity.id
_entity.type
_entity.pdbx_description
1 polymer ?
#
loop_
_entity_poly.entity_id
_entity_poly.type
_entity_poly.pdbx_seq_one_letter_code
_entity_poly.pdbx_strand_id
1 'polypeptide(L)'
;MKKLICISLYEDLSMTTYDLSKVDNAELIGIVENASEGTLFVFTCDRPNGSSVIMCPGGGFLKTNLENEGIDFAEWFTKLGITYIVFKYRMPHGNPDVPEQDTRLALKVVREKFPEFCDKLGVMGASIGGYLATFSATLLPDDEKPDFQILMYPVVSVDDRLTHFPCRERMFGHSYSPDKMEQYSPIEHITSGTPAAF
;
A
#
# COMPACT_ATOMS: atom_id res chain seq x y z
N MET A 1 -10.74 -11.74 -13.35
CA MET A 1 -9.56 -11.99 -12.49
C MET A 1 -9.06 -13.40 -12.80
N LYS A 2 -7.83 -13.54 -13.31
CA LYS A 2 -7.34 -14.87 -13.75
C LYS A 2 -6.08 -15.34 -13.02
N LYS A 3 -5.22 -14.42 -12.59
CA LYS A 3 -3.95 -14.76 -11.97
C LYS A 3 -3.69 -13.90 -10.76
N LEU A 4 -3.08 -14.51 -9.76
CA LEU A 4 -2.43 -13.87 -8.65
C LEU A 4 -0.92 -14.02 -8.85
N ILE A 5 -0.17 -12.92 -8.83
CA ILE A 5 1.28 -12.92 -8.84
C ILE A 5 1.75 -12.38 -7.49
N CYS A 6 2.47 -13.20 -6.74
CA CYS A 6 3.09 -12.79 -5.47
C CYS A 6 4.53 -12.38 -5.73
N ILE A 7 4.93 -11.19 -5.30
CA ILE A 7 6.29 -10.66 -5.46
C ILE A 7 6.84 -10.31 -4.09
N SER A 8 7.92 -10.96 -3.67
CA SER A 8 8.67 -10.56 -2.49
C SER A 8 9.63 -9.40 -2.84
N LEU A 9 9.51 -8.28 -2.14
CA LEU A 9 10.36 -7.10 -2.35
C LEU A 9 11.81 -7.32 -1.88
N TYR A 10 12.04 -8.28 -0.97
CA TYR A 10 13.31 -8.50 -0.27
C TYR A 10 13.98 -9.86 -0.55
N GLU A 11 13.33 -10.71 -1.32
CA GLU A 11 13.86 -12.02 -1.72
C GLU A 11 14.18 -12.03 -3.22
N ASP A 12 15.10 -11.18 -3.63
CA ASP A 12 15.56 -11.01 -5.02
C ASP A 12 14.40 -10.76 -6.02
N LEU A 13 13.32 -10.12 -5.57
CA LEU A 13 12.09 -9.94 -6.34
C LEU A 13 11.51 -11.27 -6.86
N SER A 14 11.61 -12.32 -6.03
CA SER A 14 11.06 -13.63 -6.37
C SER A 14 9.56 -13.53 -6.67
N MET A 15 9.13 -14.24 -7.73
CA MET A 15 7.75 -14.17 -8.20
C MET A 15 7.15 -15.57 -8.26
N THR A 16 5.97 -15.73 -7.65
CA THR A 16 5.14 -16.94 -7.74
C THR A 16 3.80 -16.59 -8.36
N THR A 17 3.34 -17.39 -9.32
CA THR A 17 2.07 -17.16 -10.02
C THR A 17 1.08 -18.27 -9.73
N TYR A 18 -0.15 -17.90 -9.35
CA TYR A 18 -1.26 -18.81 -9.11
C TYR A 18 -2.37 -18.57 -10.14
N ASP A 19 -2.99 -19.66 -10.61
CA ASP A 19 -4.20 -19.63 -11.43
C ASP A 19 -5.43 -19.58 -10.51
N LEU A 20 -6.02 -18.41 -10.39
CA LEU A 20 -7.16 -18.19 -9.48
C LEU A 20 -8.43 -18.96 -9.86
N SER A 21 -8.50 -19.57 -11.05
CA SER A 21 -9.60 -20.49 -11.38
C SER A 21 -9.53 -21.83 -10.64
N LYS A 22 -8.38 -22.10 -10.00
CA LYS A 22 -8.07 -23.34 -9.26
C LYS A 22 -7.85 -23.15 -7.78
N VAL A 23 -7.94 -21.91 -7.32
CA VAL A 23 -7.69 -21.50 -5.92
C VAL A 23 -9.03 -21.10 -5.32
N ASP A 24 -9.47 -21.74 -4.25
CA ASP A 24 -10.66 -21.30 -3.52
C ASP A 24 -10.35 -20.16 -2.55
N ASN A 25 -11.38 -19.60 -1.92
CA ASN A 25 -11.23 -18.43 -1.06
C ASN A 25 -10.37 -18.72 0.18
N ALA A 26 -10.48 -19.89 0.77
CA ALA A 26 -9.71 -20.27 1.96
C ALA A 26 -8.22 -20.46 1.61
N GLU A 27 -7.93 -21.04 0.46
CA GLU A 27 -6.59 -21.21 -0.05
C GLU A 27 -5.97 -19.84 -0.41
N LEU A 28 -6.74 -18.94 -1.03
CA LEU A 28 -6.29 -17.57 -1.33
C LEU A 28 -5.91 -16.81 -0.06
N ILE A 29 -6.75 -16.85 0.97
CA ILE A 29 -6.46 -16.25 2.28
C ILE A 29 -5.18 -16.85 2.86
N GLY A 30 -5.04 -18.18 2.82
CA GLY A 30 -3.84 -18.87 3.29
C GLY A 30 -2.56 -18.45 2.56
N ILE A 31 -2.60 -18.29 1.23
CA ILE A 31 -1.46 -17.79 0.44
C ILE A 31 -1.03 -16.40 0.93
N VAL A 32 -1.97 -15.49 1.13
CA VAL A 32 -1.69 -14.10 1.49
C VAL A 32 -1.25 -13.98 2.96
N GLU A 33 -1.88 -14.69 3.87
CA GLU A 33 -1.52 -14.65 5.29
C GLU A 33 -0.16 -15.28 5.58
N ASN A 34 0.19 -16.37 4.91
CA ASN A 34 1.46 -17.07 5.12
C ASN A 34 2.65 -16.45 4.38
N ALA A 35 2.42 -15.52 3.45
CA ALA A 35 3.52 -14.80 2.79
C ALA A 35 4.30 -13.93 3.78
N SER A 36 5.59 -13.72 3.51
CA SER A 36 6.43 -12.78 4.28
C SER A 36 5.93 -11.34 4.16
N GLU A 37 6.25 -10.51 5.15
CA GLU A 37 6.09 -9.06 5.01
C GLU A 37 6.97 -8.54 3.86
N GLY A 38 6.58 -7.42 3.25
CA GLY A 38 7.21 -6.91 2.04
C GLY A 38 6.77 -7.65 0.77
N THR A 39 5.55 -8.21 0.74
CA THR A 39 5.01 -8.92 -0.43
C THR A 39 3.89 -8.13 -1.11
N LEU A 40 3.96 -8.05 -2.43
CA LEU A 40 2.91 -7.56 -3.32
C LEU A 40 2.10 -8.73 -3.88
N PHE A 41 0.78 -8.64 -3.80
CA PHE A 41 -0.18 -9.60 -4.37
C PHE A 41 -0.89 -8.93 -5.54
N VAL A 42 -0.45 -9.22 -6.75
CA VAL A 42 -0.94 -8.60 -7.99
C VAL A 42 -2.08 -9.43 -8.57
N PHE A 43 -3.28 -8.91 -8.52
CA PHE A 43 -4.49 -9.48 -9.12
C PHE A 43 -4.67 -8.93 -10.54
N THR A 44 -4.43 -9.76 -11.53
CA THR A 44 -4.55 -9.34 -12.94
C THR A 44 -5.99 -9.39 -13.41
N CYS A 45 -6.34 -8.52 -14.35
CA CYS A 45 -7.64 -8.50 -15.01
C CYS A 45 -7.56 -9.03 -16.45
N ASP A 46 -8.72 -9.45 -17.01
CA ASP A 46 -8.78 -10.02 -18.37
C ASP A 46 -8.61 -8.98 -19.47
N ARG A 47 -9.03 -7.74 -19.17
CA ARG A 47 -8.96 -6.60 -20.08
C ARG A 47 -8.46 -5.39 -19.31
N PRO A 48 -7.13 -5.26 -19.14
CA PRO A 48 -6.56 -4.14 -18.43
C PRO A 48 -6.85 -2.83 -19.19
N ASN A 49 -7.15 -1.77 -18.45
CA ASN A 49 -7.39 -0.43 -18.97
C ASN A 49 -6.16 0.49 -18.84
N GLY A 50 -5.01 -0.06 -18.49
CA GLY A 50 -3.76 0.68 -18.25
C GLY A 50 -3.64 1.24 -16.82
N SER A 51 -4.66 1.08 -15.97
CA SER A 51 -4.62 1.60 -14.60
C SER A 51 -4.32 0.51 -13.59
N SER A 52 -3.55 0.87 -12.55
CA SER A 52 -3.25 0.02 -11.41
C SER A 52 -3.48 0.75 -10.10
N VAL A 53 -3.79 -0.01 -9.04
CA VAL A 53 -3.92 0.50 -7.68
C VAL A 53 -3.17 -0.41 -6.72
N ILE A 54 -2.24 0.18 -5.94
CA ILE A 54 -1.61 -0.48 -4.80
C ILE A 54 -2.46 -0.19 -3.57
N MET A 55 -3.02 -1.22 -2.95
CA MET A 55 -3.74 -1.13 -1.70
C MET A 55 -2.83 -1.38 -0.51
N CYS A 56 -2.74 -0.41 0.37
CA CYS A 56 -2.13 -0.50 1.69
C CYS A 56 -3.23 -0.74 2.74
N PRO A 57 -3.46 -1.97 3.22
CA PRO A 57 -4.48 -2.24 4.23
C PRO A 57 -4.12 -1.60 5.57
N GLY A 58 -5.13 -1.33 6.40
CA GLY A 58 -4.95 -0.89 7.77
C GLY A 58 -4.52 -2.01 8.72
N GLY A 59 -4.66 -1.75 10.01
CA GLY A 59 -4.31 -2.69 11.09
C GLY A 59 -3.45 -2.07 12.18
N GLY A 60 -3.33 -0.74 12.18
CA GLY A 60 -2.72 0.04 13.26
C GLY A 60 -1.22 -0.17 13.42
N PHE A 61 -0.49 -0.62 12.42
CA PHE A 61 0.89 -1.08 12.50
C PHE A 61 1.13 -2.22 13.51
N LEU A 62 0.08 -2.94 13.88
CA LEU A 62 0.17 -4.18 14.63
C LEU A 62 0.16 -5.40 13.69
N LYS A 63 -0.60 -5.29 12.62
CA LYS A 63 -0.77 -6.26 11.55
C LYS A 63 -1.27 -5.55 10.29
N THR A 64 -1.39 -6.27 9.17
CA THR A 64 -2.15 -5.83 7.99
C THR A 64 -3.49 -6.57 7.91
N ASN A 65 -4.59 -5.86 7.69
CA ASN A 65 -5.93 -6.44 7.50
C ASN A 65 -6.09 -6.89 6.04
N LEU A 66 -5.36 -7.95 5.67
CA LEU A 66 -5.21 -8.38 4.28
C LEU A 66 -6.51 -8.87 3.63
N GLU A 67 -7.45 -9.40 4.40
CA GLU A 67 -8.74 -9.87 3.90
C GLU A 67 -9.69 -8.69 3.66
N ASN A 68 -10.25 -8.10 4.71
CA ASN A 68 -11.33 -7.12 4.63
C ASN A 68 -10.93 -5.77 4.00
N GLU A 69 -9.70 -5.34 4.19
CA GLU A 69 -9.17 -4.09 3.64
C GLU A 69 -8.18 -4.33 2.48
N GLY A 70 -8.08 -5.56 2.02
CA GLY A 70 -7.17 -5.96 0.95
C GLY A 70 -7.88 -6.77 -0.14
N ILE A 71 -7.93 -8.10 0.02
CA ILE A 71 -8.37 -9.05 -1.01
C ILE A 71 -9.82 -8.81 -1.44
N ASP A 72 -10.72 -8.42 -0.53
CA ASP A 72 -12.15 -8.26 -0.80
C ASP A 72 -12.44 -7.24 -1.92
N PHE A 73 -11.55 -6.28 -2.14
CA PHE A 73 -11.68 -5.32 -3.25
C PHE A 73 -11.17 -5.84 -4.59
N ALA A 74 -10.42 -6.95 -4.62
CA ALA A 74 -9.73 -7.41 -5.82
C ALA A 74 -10.69 -7.71 -6.99
N GLU A 75 -11.80 -8.39 -6.70
CA GLU A 75 -12.79 -8.71 -7.72
C GLU A 75 -13.44 -7.47 -8.30
N TRP A 76 -13.73 -6.47 -7.47
CA TRP A 76 -14.36 -5.23 -7.90
C TRP A 76 -13.45 -4.42 -8.83
N PHE A 77 -12.19 -4.18 -8.45
CA PHE A 77 -11.23 -3.45 -9.28
C PHE A 77 -10.94 -4.19 -10.58
N THR A 78 -10.72 -5.50 -10.53
CA THR A 78 -10.39 -6.29 -11.74
C THR A 78 -11.57 -6.38 -12.72
N LYS A 79 -12.82 -6.33 -12.28
CA LYS A 79 -14.00 -6.19 -13.14
C LYS A 79 -14.04 -4.85 -13.88
N LEU A 80 -13.48 -3.79 -13.29
CA LEU A 80 -13.33 -2.48 -13.93
C LEU A 80 -12.13 -2.39 -14.88
N GLY A 81 -11.36 -3.47 -15.05
CA GLY A 81 -10.15 -3.49 -15.87
C GLY A 81 -8.93 -2.89 -15.19
N ILE A 82 -8.99 -2.65 -13.88
CA ILE A 82 -7.89 -2.09 -13.09
C ILE A 82 -7.08 -3.24 -12.48
N THR A 83 -5.78 -3.26 -12.69
CA THR A 83 -4.88 -4.19 -12.00
C THR A 83 -4.81 -3.79 -10.52
N TYR A 84 -5.18 -4.71 -9.65
CA TYR A 84 -5.28 -4.44 -8.23
C TYR A 84 -4.18 -5.16 -7.47
N ILE A 85 -3.49 -4.44 -6.58
CA ILE A 85 -2.28 -4.94 -5.91
C ILE A 85 -2.47 -4.75 -4.41
N VAL A 86 -2.53 -5.84 -3.65
CA VAL A 86 -2.55 -5.77 -2.19
C VAL A 86 -1.12 -5.81 -1.68
N PHE A 87 -0.78 -4.89 -0.78
CA PHE A 87 0.57 -4.76 -0.24
C PHE A 87 0.63 -5.17 1.24
N LYS A 88 1.36 -6.23 1.54
CA LYS A 88 1.72 -6.66 2.89
C LYS A 88 3.05 -6.01 3.29
N TYR A 89 3.00 -4.75 3.68
CA TYR A 89 4.18 -3.98 4.08
C TYR A 89 4.73 -4.43 5.45
N ARG A 90 6.01 -4.19 5.70
CA ARG A 90 6.64 -4.48 7.00
C ARG A 90 6.17 -3.51 8.08
N MET A 91 6.08 -4.03 9.32
CA MET A 91 5.74 -3.20 10.48
C MET A 91 6.91 -2.30 10.88
N PRO A 92 6.65 -1.08 11.41
CA PRO A 92 7.69 -0.11 11.73
C PRO A 92 8.56 -0.52 12.92
N HIS A 93 8.02 -1.19 13.93
CA HIS A 93 8.74 -1.56 15.16
C HIS A 93 9.56 -0.41 15.76
N GLY A 94 8.99 0.80 15.78
CA GLY A 94 9.64 2.02 16.28
C GLY A 94 10.46 2.79 15.24
N ASN A 95 10.49 2.34 14.00
CA ASN A 95 11.14 3.03 12.88
C ASN A 95 10.15 3.25 11.72
N PRO A 96 9.59 4.47 11.57
CA PRO A 96 8.62 4.78 10.52
C PRO A 96 9.17 4.65 9.10
N ASP A 97 10.48 4.78 8.91
CA ASP A 97 11.13 4.67 7.60
C ASP A 97 10.93 3.29 6.98
N VAL A 98 10.70 2.24 7.79
CA VAL A 98 10.55 0.86 7.30
C VAL A 98 9.34 0.73 6.36
N PRO A 99 8.08 0.98 6.78
CA PRO A 99 6.93 0.89 5.87
C PRO A 99 6.93 1.98 4.79
N GLU A 100 7.56 3.14 5.02
CA GLU A 100 7.70 4.20 4.04
C GLU A 100 8.61 3.79 2.88
N GLN A 101 9.78 3.22 3.18
CA GLN A 101 10.70 2.68 2.17
C GLN A 101 10.07 1.51 1.41
N ASP A 102 9.32 0.66 2.10
CA ASP A 102 8.57 -0.43 1.46
C ASP A 102 7.55 0.10 0.45
N THR A 103 6.82 1.17 0.80
CA THR A 103 5.83 1.80 -0.08
C THR A 103 6.50 2.42 -1.30
N ARG A 104 7.62 3.13 -1.11
CA ARG A 104 8.43 3.67 -2.21
C ARG A 104 8.95 2.56 -3.14
N LEU A 105 9.47 1.47 -2.55
CA LEU A 105 9.96 0.32 -3.31
C LEU A 105 8.83 -0.39 -4.06
N ALA A 106 7.64 -0.53 -3.45
CA ALA A 106 6.47 -1.11 -4.08
C ALA A 106 6.07 -0.34 -5.35
N LEU A 107 5.98 1.00 -5.28
CA LEU A 107 5.68 1.86 -6.43
C LEU A 107 6.71 1.65 -7.55
N LYS A 108 8.00 1.66 -7.21
CA LYS A 108 9.08 1.43 -8.16
C LYS A 108 8.98 0.06 -8.83
N VAL A 109 8.84 -1.01 -8.04
CA VAL A 109 8.76 -2.39 -8.57
C VAL A 109 7.56 -2.58 -9.48
N VAL A 110 6.39 -2.02 -9.12
CA VAL A 110 5.19 -2.12 -9.96
C VAL A 110 5.41 -1.42 -11.30
N ARG A 111 5.99 -0.22 -11.32
CA ARG A 111 6.31 0.50 -12.57
C ARG A 111 7.33 -0.26 -13.44
N GLU A 112 8.34 -0.86 -12.83
CA GLU A 112 9.41 -1.57 -13.57
C GLU A 112 8.98 -2.95 -14.07
N LYS A 113 8.18 -3.69 -13.31
CA LYS A 113 7.80 -5.07 -13.63
C LYS A 113 6.52 -5.19 -14.43
N PHE A 114 5.64 -4.19 -14.35
CA PHE A 114 4.32 -4.20 -14.99
C PHE A 114 4.03 -2.88 -15.71
N PRO A 115 4.95 -2.38 -16.57
CA PRO A 115 4.75 -1.12 -17.28
C PRO A 115 3.45 -1.10 -18.10
N GLU A 116 3.02 -2.27 -18.59
CA GLU A 116 1.78 -2.41 -19.38
C GLU A 116 0.49 -2.15 -18.59
N PHE A 117 0.56 -2.08 -17.26
CA PHE A 117 -0.58 -1.78 -16.38
C PHE A 117 -0.45 -0.42 -15.68
N CYS A 118 0.55 0.38 -16.03
CA CYS A 118 0.96 1.56 -15.28
C CYS A 118 0.84 2.87 -16.08
N ASP A 119 -0.09 2.97 -17.04
CA ASP A 119 -0.44 4.28 -17.63
C ASP A 119 -0.89 5.26 -16.54
N LYS A 120 -1.59 4.71 -15.52
CA LYS A 120 -1.93 5.38 -14.26
C LYS A 120 -1.74 4.43 -13.08
N LEU A 121 -0.88 4.81 -12.15
CA LEU A 121 -0.62 4.07 -10.92
C LEU A 121 -1.07 4.87 -9.70
N GLY A 122 -2.14 4.42 -9.04
CA GLY A 122 -2.63 4.98 -7.78
C GLY A 122 -2.18 4.20 -6.56
N VAL A 123 -2.26 4.86 -5.40
CA VAL A 123 -2.16 4.20 -4.09
C VAL A 123 -3.47 4.38 -3.34
N MET A 124 -4.01 3.30 -2.82
CA MET A 124 -5.19 3.25 -1.97
C MET A 124 -4.77 2.87 -0.56
N GLY A 125 -5.38 3.47 0.45
CA GLY A 125 -5.04 3.10 1.81
C GLY A 125 -6.20 3.27 2.79
N ALA A 126 -6.29 2.32 3.72
CA ALA A 126 -7.28 2.32 4.80
C ALA A 126 -6.58 2.58 6.15
N SER A 127 -7.17 3.47 6.99
CA SER A 127 -6.65 3.74 8.34
C SER A 127 -5.16 4.09 8.32
N ILE A 128 -4.29 3.30 8.95
CA ILE A 128 -2.83 3.50 8.91
C ILE A 128 -2.23 3.20 7.54
N GLY A 129 -2.85 2.35 6.72
CA GLY A 129 -2.48 2.20 5.32
C GLY A 129 -2.76 3.46 4.50
N GLY A 130 -3.76 4.25 4.92
CA GLY A 130 -4.02 5.60 4.40
C GLY A 130 -2.87 6.57 4.70
N TYR A 131 -2.15 6.39 5.79
CA TYR A 131 -0.89 7.10 6.04
C TYR A 131 0.13 6.82 4.95
N LEU A 132 0.33 5.56 4.57
CA LEU A 132 1.28 5.19 3.52
C LEU A 132 0.86 5.73 2.15
N ALA A 133 -0.44 5.75 1.86
CA ALA A 133 -0.96 6.36 0.64
C ALA A 133 -0.70 7.87 0.60
N THR A 134 -1.03 8.60 1.68
CA THR A 134 -0.78 10.05 1.76
C THR A 134 0.71 10.39 1.82
N PHE A 135 1.52 9.60 2.53
CA PHE A 135 2.98 9.71 2.52
C PHE A 135 3.52 9.64 1.09
N SER A 136 3.12 8.63 0.32
CA SER A 136 3.60 8.48 -1.06
C SER A 136 3.20 9.64 -1.98
N ALA A 137 2.06 10.26 -1.71
CA ALA A 137 1.54 11.37 -2.49
C ALA A 137 2.13 12.74 -2.10
N THR A 138 2.62 12.90 -0.86
CA THR A 138 3.07 14.20 -0.34
C THR A 138 4.57 14.29 -0.13
N LEU A 139 5.19 13.22 0.36
CA LEU A 139 6.58 13.22 0.85
C LEU A 139 7.59 12.59 -0.12
N LEU A 140 7.15 11.79 -1.09
CA LEU A 140 8.06 11.28 -2.12
C LEU A 140 8.44 12.40 -3.12
N PRO A 141 9.59 12.27 -3.80
CA PRO A 141 9.94 13.11 -4.96
C PRO A 141 8.85 13.07 -6.04
N ASP A 142 8.65 14.16 -6.77
CA ASP A 142 7.54 14.30 -7.73
C ASP A 142 7.52 13.20 -8.81
N ASP A 143 8.68 12.74 -9.25
CA ASP A 143 8.84 11.66 -10.24
C ASP A 143 8.58 10.25 -9.66
N GLU A 144 8.51 10.11 -8.35
CA GLU A 144 8.21 8.86 -7.66
C GLU A 144 6.76 8.78 -7.14
N LYS A 145 6.07 9.91 -7.04
CA LYS A 145 4.68 9.98 -6.54
C LYS A 145 3.72 9.11 -7.37
N PRO A 146 2.67 8.55 -6.75
CA PRO A 146 1.57 7.95 -7.52
C PRO A 146 0.85 9.02 -8.37
N ASP A 147 0.07 8.59 -9.37
CA ASP A 147 -0.74 9.51 -10.18
C ASP A 147 -1.99 10.02 -9.43
N PHE A 148 -2.50 9.24 -8.47
CA PHE A 148 -3.65 9.57 -7.62
C PHE A 148 -3.63 8.77 -6.33
N GLN A 149 -4.47 9.15 -5.37
CA GLN A 149 -4.66 8.42 -4.11
C GLN A 149 -6.13 8.19 -3.80
N ILE A 150 -6.45 7.06 -3.16
CA ILE A 150 -7.78 6.71 -2.66
C ILE A 150 -7.68 6.51 -1.16
N LEU A 151 -8.43 7.29 -0.39
CA LEU A 151 -8.25 7.39 1.06
C LEU A 151 -9.51 6.91 1.80
N MET A 152 -9.37 5.84 2.56
CA MET A 152 -10.42 5.33 3.44
C MET A 152 -10.05 5.61 4.90
N TYR A 153 -10.77 6.53 5.55
CA TYR A 153 -10.54 6.94 6.96
C TYR A 153 -9.04 7.01 7.33
N PRO A 154 -8.22 7.76 6.55
CA PRO A 154 -6.77 7.72 6.64
C PRO A 154 -6.24 8.34 7.94
N VAL A 155 -5.12 7.82 8.44
CA VAL A 155 -4.26 8.57 9.35
C VAL A 155 -3.43 9.52 8.51
N VAL A 156 -3.61 10.82 8.64
CA VAL A 156 -2.91 11.84 7.85
C VAL A 156 -1.95 12.70 8.67
N SER A 157 -1.95 12.51 9.98
CA SER A 157 -1.10 13.25 10.91
C SER A 157 -0.66 12.36 12.06
N VAL A 158 0.54 12.60 12.55
CA VAL A 158 1.06 12.03 13.81
C VAL A 158 1.11 13.07 14.95
N ASP A 159 0.59 14.26 14.72
CA ASP A 159 0.42 15.32 15.73
C ASP A 159 -0.56 14.90 16.84
N ASP A 160 -0.33 15.35 18.06
CA ASP A 160 -1.11 14.98 19.26
C ASP A 160 -2.61 15.23 19.14
N ARG A 161 -3.03 16.20 18.34
CA ARG A 161 -4.44 16.60 18.21
C ARG A 161 -5.24 15.73 17.24
N LEU A 162 -4.56 15.09 16.28
CA LEU A 162 -5.19 14.40 15.15
C LEU A 162 -4.81 12.92 15.06
N THR A 163 -3.77 12.50 15.79
CA THR A 163 -3.23 11.15 15.62
C THR A 163 -4.04 10.08 16.33
N HIS A 164 -3.95 8.88 15.78
CA HIS A 164 -4.29 7.65 16.51
C HIS A 164 -3.07 7.23 17.35
N PHE A 165 -3.06 7.51 18.65
CA PHE A 165 -1.93 7.28 19.56
C PHE A 165 -1.27 5.89 19.44
N PRO A 166 -2.00 4.76 19.40
CA PRO A 166 -1.38 3.46 19.27
C PRO A 166 -0.57 3.29 17.97
N CYS A 167 -0.99 3.91 16.87
CA CYS A 167 -0.23 3.89 15.61
C CYS A 167 1.08 4.67 15.76
N ARG A 168 1.02 5.86 16.34
CA ARG A 168 2.20 6.69 16.58
C ARG A 168 3.22 6.01 17.48
N GLU A 169 2.80 5.40 18.57
CA GLU A 169 3.68 4.64 19.45
C GLU A 169 4.39 3.49 18.74
N ARG A 170 3.69 2.79 17.83
CA ARG A 170 4.30 1.73 17.03
C ARG A 170 5.25 2.28 15.97
N MET A 171 4.97 3.48 15.44
CA MET A 171 5.85 4.15 14.47
C MET A 171 7.18 4.59 15.10
N PHE A 172 7.12 5.22 16.27
CA PHE A 172 8.28 5.94 16.84
C PHE A 172 8.80 5.33 18.15
N GLY A 173 8.14 4.33 18.71
CA GLY A 173 8.37 3.91 20.08
C GLY A 173 7.96 5.01 21.07
N HIS A 174 8.72 5.17 22.14
CA HIS A 174 8.47 6.20 23.15
C HIS A 174 9.26 7.50 22.93
N SER A 175 10.02 7.60 21.84
CA SER A 175 10.97 8.70 21.56
C SER A 175 10.54 9.47 20.32
N TYR A 176 9.66 10.45 20.48
CA TYR A 176 9.28 11.37 19.39
C TYR A 176 9.35 12.82 19.88
N SER A 177 9.70 13.72 18.97
CA SER A 177 9.79 15.15 19.19
C SER A 177 8.76 15.89 18.31
N PRO A 178 8.39 17.16 18.62
CA PRO A 178 7.53 17.95 17.75
C PRO A 178 8.02 18.03 16.30
N ASP A 179 9.33 18.21 16.09
CA ASP A 179 9.93 18.28 14.75
C ASP A 179 9.72 16.98 13.96
N LYS A 180 9.83 15.82 14.63
CA LYS A 180 9.50 14.53 14.00
C LYS A 180 8.03 14.42 13.66
N MET A 181 7.13 14.92 14.51
CA MET A 181 5.70 14.88 14.22
C MET A 181 5.35 15.69 12.98
N GLU A 182 5.94 16.86 12.78
CA GLU A 182 5.76 17.65 11.57
C GLU A 182 6.31 16.91 10.34
N GLN A 183 7.56 16.41 10.42
CA GLN A 183 8.22 15.67 9.34
C GLN A 183 7.41 14.47 8.85
N TYR A 184 6.77 13.71 9.75
CA TYR A 184 6.02 12.49 9.46
C TYR A 184 4.50 12.70 9.43
N SER A 185 4.02 13.94 9.30
CA SER A 185 2.60 14.26 9.14
C SER A 185 2.32 14.65 7.69
N PRO A 186 1.79 13.73 6.84
CA PRO A 186 1.57 13.99 5.42
C PRO A 186 0.74 15.25 5.15
N ILE A 187 -0.19 15.59 6.04
CA ILE A 187 -1.06 16.79 5.92
C ILE A 187 -0.26 18.10 5.88
N GLU A 188 0.90 18.15 6.52
CA GLU A 188 1.77 19.34 6.57
C GLU A 188 2.58 19.52 5.27
N HIS A 189 2.59 18.51 4.39
CA HIS A 189 3.38 18.48 3.16
C HIS A 189 2.52 18.54 1.88
N ILE A 190 1.25 18.92 2.00
CA ILE A 190 0.36 19.09 0.85
C ILE A 190 0.77 20.32 0.06
N THR A 191 0.92 20.16 -1.24
CA THR A 191 1.28 21.23 -2.20
C THR A 191 0.36 21.21 -3.42
N SER A 192 0.49 22.18 -4.31
CA SER A 192 -0.21 22.16 -5.60
C SER A 192 0.20 20.99 -6.51
N GLY A 193 1.35 20.35 -6.24
CA GLY A 193 1.84 19.15 -6.93
C GLY A 193 1.38 17.85 -6.31
N THR A 194 0.65 17.89 -5.19
CA THR A 194 0.11 16.68 -4.56
C THR A 194 -0.95 16.05 -5.46
N PRO A 195 -0.83 14.74 -5.79
CA PRO A 195 -1.80 14.03 -6.59
C PRO A 195 -3.23 14.09 -6.04
N ALA A 196 -4.22 14.04 -6.95
CA ALA A 196 -5.63 14.07 -6.59
C ALA A 196 -5.98 12.96 -5.59
N ALA A 197 -6.84 13.30 -4.62
CA ALA A 197 -7.35 12.37 -3.62
C ALA A 197 -8.86 12.14 -3.83
N PHE A 198 -9.28 10.89 -3.62
CA PHE A 198 -10.66 10.42 -3.67
C PHE A 198 -11.07 9.78 -2.35
#